data_2ec8a156aab72097c68bfda443bdd25f
#
_entry.id   2ec8a156aab72097c68bfda443bdd25f
#
_cell.length_a   1.000
_cell.length_b   1.000
_cell.length_c   1.000
_cell.angle_alpha   90.00
_cell.angle_beta   90.00
_cell.angle_gamma   90.00
#
_symmetry.space_group_name_H-M   'P 1'
#
loop_
_entity.id
_entity.type
_entity.pdbx_description
1 polymer ?
#
loop_
_entity_poly.entity_id
_entity_poly.type
_entity_poly.pdbx_seq_one_letter_code
_entity_poly.pdbx_strand_id
1 'polypeptide(L)'
;RITNSYKVFNKTNSPLKGTVGDTGNIRLSGLAFDKNNTLWITNYLASVGLVSLNNQGIWKEYVFPNNPNLFSEIKVDLNGYKWIVSRLNGGVMVFDEGDPAISSDDRSIQLNQSNTEMTSNDVRTVEVDLDGDVWVGTSEGPIVFECGSSIFDGTCKGSRRKVDQDGIIYYLLSSEVITSIAVDGANRKWFGTSNNGIYVQSPGGEIQIYNFNIANSPLMDNNILDISIDPKTGQAWIATAQGLQVFRSDATQAKDF
;
A
#
# COMPACT_ATOMS: atom_id res chain seq x y z
N ARG A 1 7.50 31.66 -9.66
CA ARG A 1 6.59 31.49 -10.82
C ARG A 1 6.53 30.00 -11.12
N ILE A 2 5.39 29.36 -10.89
CA ILE A 2 5.14 28.02 -11.40
C ILE A 2 4.97 28.19 -12.90
N THR A 3 5.89 27.65 -13.69
CA THR A 3 5.73 27.58 -15.14
C THR A 3 4.61 26.57 -15.41
N ASN A 4 3.47 27.03 -15.92
CA ASN A 4 2.30 26.22 -16.23
C ASN A 4 2.55 25.30 -17.46
N SER A 5 3.49 24.36 -17.35
CA SER A 5 3.59 23.27 -18.32
C SER A 5 3.04 22.01 -17.66
N TYR A 6 1.98 21.45 -18.23
CA TYR A 6 1.46 20.14 -17.87
C TYR A 6 1.57 19.19 -19.07
N LYS A 7 1.77 17.91 -18.80
CA LYS A 7 1.77 16.88 -19.82
C LYS A 7 0.61 15.93 -19.56
N VAL A 8 -0.22 15.72 -20.56
CA VAL A 8 -1.37 14.80 -20.48
C VAL A 8 -0.97 13.48 -21.13
N PHE A 9 -1.17 12.39 -20.40
CA PHE A 9 -1.00 11.04 -20.92
C PHE A 9 -2.36 10.38 -21.10
N ASN A 10 -2.53 9.70 -22.23
CA ASN A 10 -3.74 8.98 -22.60
C ASN A 10 -3.40 7.77 -23.48
N LYS A 11 -4.41 7.09 -24.02
CA LYS A 11 -4.24 5.88 -24.87
C LYS A 11 -3.47 6.10 -26.15
N THR A 12 -3.31 7.34 -26.62
CA THR A 12 -2.64 7.64 -27.90
C THR A 12 -1.17 7.97 -27.75
N ASN A 13 -0.73 8.36 -26.54
CA ASN A 13 0.65 8.81 -26.29
C ASN A 13 1.30 8.13 -25.08
N SER A 14 0.67 7.07 -24.58
CA SER A 14 1.18 6.22 -23.47
C SER A 14 0.67 4.79 -23.63
N PRO A 15 1.27 3.82 -22.92
CA PRO A 15 0.80 2.43 -22.90
C PRO A 15 -0.47 2.20 -22.07
N LEU A 16 -1.03 3.23 -21.46
CA LEU A 16 -2.26 3.12 -20.66
C LEU A 16 -3.42 2.61 -21.52
N LYS A 17 -4.11 1.57 -21.03
CA LYS A 17 -5.21 0.94 -21.74
C LYS A 17 -6.54 1.24 -21.05
N GLY A 18 -7.61 1.21 -21.83
CA GLY A 18 -8.96 1.24 -21.28
C GLY A 18 -9.29 -0.05 -20.55
N THR A 19 -10.23 0.02 -19.63
CA THR A 19 -10.72 -1.11 -18.84
C THR A 19 -11.38 -2.15 -19.74
N VAL A 20 -11.14 -3.44 -19.48
CA VAL A 20 -11.82 -4.53 -20.19
C VAL A 20 -13.35 -4.38 -20.05
N GLY A 21 -14.06 -4.39 -21.16
CA GLY A 21 -15.50 -4.13 -21.22
C GLY A 21 -15.88 -2.65 -21.30
N ASP A 22 -14.94 -1.73 -21.07
CA ASP A 22 -15.12 -0.27 -21.18
C ASP A 22 -13.82 0.38 -21.66
N THR A 23 -13.47 0.11 -22.91
CA THR A 23 -12.20 0.58 -23.51
C THR A 23 -12.11 2.08 -23.69
N GLY A 24 -13.22 2.81 -23.51
CA GLY A 24 -13.27 4.28 -23.50
C GLY A 24 -12.54 4.88 -22.31
N ASN A 25 -12.63 4.26 -21.15
CA ASN A 25 -12.17 4.79 -19.88
C ASN A 25 -10.88 4.08 -19.38
N ILE A 26 -9.88 4.89 -19.03
CA ILE A 26 -8.67 4.44 -18.32
C ILE A 26 -8.96 4.56 -16.83
N ARG A 27 -8.66 3.49 -16.06
CA ARG A 27 -8.78 3.49 -14.59
C ARG A 27 -7.42 3.28 -13.97
N LEU A 28 -6.81 4.36 -13.50
CA LEU A 28 -5.57 4.31 -12.72
C LEU A 28 -5.95 4.19 -11.25
N SER A 29 -5.33 3.28 -10.55
CA SER A 29 -5.70 2.95 -9.17
C SER A 29 -4.56 3.07 -8.16
N GLY A 30 -3.32 3.09 -8.60
CA GLY A 30 -2.17 3.29 -7.74
C GLY A 30 -1.01 3.93 -8.49
N LEU A 31 -0.26 4.76 -7.78
CA LEU A 31 0.93 5.46 -8.25
C LEU A 31 2.03 5.34 -7.20
N ALA A 32 3.23 4.97 -7.60
CA ALA A 32 4.40 4.95 -6.72
C ALA A 32 5.66 5.36 -7.49
N PHE A 33 6.59 6.03 -6.82
CA PHE A 33 7.93 6.27 -7.36
C PHE A 33 8.92 5.33 -6.71
N ASP A 34 9.85 4.82 -7.50
CA ASP A 34 11.03 4.12 -6.98
C ASP A 34 12.20 5.09 -6.73
N LYS A 35 13.30 4.55 -6.19
CA LYS A 35 14.52 5.32 -5.90
C LYS A 35 15.19 5.95 -7.12
N ASN A 36 14.86 5.48 -8.33
CA ASN A 36 15.39 5.98 -9.60
C ASN A 36 14.46 7.05 -10.22
N ASN A 37 13.42 7.49 -9.48
CA ASN A 37 12.35 8.37 -9.96
C ASN A 37 11.57 7.78 -11.16
N THR A 38 11.47 6.45 -11.26
CA THR A 38 10.55 5.79 -12.16
C THR A 38 9.17 5.80 -11.53
N LEU A 39 8.19 6.32 -12.25
CA LEU A 39 6.79 6.29 -11.85
C LEU A 39 6.16 4.95 -12.26
N TRP A 40 5.67 4.21 -11.27
CA TRP A 40 4.93 2.96 -11.43
C TRP A 40 3.44 3.24 -11.33
N ILE A 41 2.66 2.66 -12.24
CA ILE A 41 1.23 2.95 -12.37
C ILE A 41 0.46 1.64 -12.52
N THR A 42 -0.52 1.39 -11.66
CA THR A 42 -1.48 0.31 -11.83
C THR A 42 -2.65 0.78 -12.69
N ASN A 43 -2.96 0.00 -13.74
CA ASN A 43 -4.05 0.24 -14.66
C ASN A 43 -5.13 -0.83 -14.45
N TYR A 44 -6.15 -0.50 -13.65
CA TYR A 44 -7.15 -1.44 -13.15
C TYR A 44 -7.96 -2.10 -14.26
N LEU A 45 -8.04 -3.43 -14.21
CA LEU A 45 -8.81 -4.27 -15.14
C LEU A 45 -8.51 -3.96 -16.62
N ALA A 46 -7.29 -3.57 -16.93
CA ALA A 46 -6.83 -3.32 -18.29
C ALA A 46 -6.04 -4.53 -18.84
N SER A 47 -5.87 -4.62 -20.14
CA SER A 47 -5.05 -5.68 -20.76
C SER A 47 -3.57 -5.60 -20.35
N VAL A 48 -3.11 -4.41 -19.95
CA VAL A 48 -1.80 -4.18 -19.32
C VAL A 48 -2.08 -3.60 -17.95
N GLY A 49 -1.82 -4.37 -16.90
CA GLY A 49 -2.17 -4.00 -15.52
C GLY A 49 -1.12 -3.14 -14.82
N LEU A 50 0.13 -3.18 -15.26
CA LEU A 50 1.22 -2.41 -14.69
C LEU A 50 2.04 -1.77 -15.80
N VAL A 51 2.33 -0.48 -15.65
CA VAL A 51 3.22 0.26 -16.54
C VAL A 51 4.19 1.11 -15.73
N SER A 52 5.34 1.42 -16.30
CA SER A 52 6.27 2.37 -15.72
C SER A 52 6.64 3.50 -16.69
N LEU A 53 6.99 4.64 -16.12
CA LEU A 53 7.52 5.81 -16.83
C LEU A 53 8.80 6.26 -16.13
N ASN A 54 9.94 6.09 -16.79
CA ASN A 54 11.21 6.50 -16.21
C ASN A 54 11.45 8.02 -16.32
N ASN A 55 12.50 8.50 -15.67
CA ASN A 55 12.88 9.92 -15.66
C ASN A 55 13.32 10.49 -17.02
N GLN A 56 13.56 9.61 -18.01
CA GLN A 56 13.87 9.98 -19.41
C GLN A 56 12.61 10.07 -20.27
N GLY A 57 11.43 9.77 -19.68
CA GLY A 57 10.16 9.79 -20.40
C GLY A 57 9.88 8.52 -21.20
N ILE A 58 10.59 7.43 -20.93
CA ILE A 58 10.41 6.13 -21.58
C ILE A 58 9.41 5.32 -20.79
N TRP A 59 8.41 4.78 -21.50
CA TRP A 59 7.40 3.88 -20.96
C TRP A 59 7.81 2.41 -21.13
N LYS A 60 7.44 1.57 -20.13
CA LYS A 60 7.51 0.11 -20.21
C LYS A 60 6.19 -0.50 -19.77
N GLU A 61 5.75 -1.56 -20.45
CA GLU A 61 4.57 -2.37 -20.13
C GLU A 61 5.00 -3.67 -19.46
N TYR A 62 4.21 -4.12 -18.46
CA TYR A 62 4.40 -5.41 -17.79
C TYR A 62 3.12 -6.21 -17.89
N VAL A 63 3.24 -7.43 -18.42
CA VAL A 63 2.12 -8.34 -18.64
C VAL A 63 2.26 -9.55 -17.73
N PHE A 64 1.23 -9.85 -16.98
CA PHE A 64 1.18 -10.98 -16.07
C PHE A 64 0.20 -12.02 -16.64
N PRO A 65 0.69 -13.10 -17.27
CA PRO A 65 -0.16 -14.15 -17.82
C PRO A 65 -1.07 -14.73 -16.73
N ASN A 66 -2.34 -14.96 -17.09
CA ASN A 66 -3.36 -15.50 -16.19
C ASN A 66 -3.76 -14.62 -15.00
N ASN A 67 -3.32 -13.35 -14.94
CA ASN A 67 -3.76 -12.41 -13.94
C ASN A 67 -4.85 -11.49 -14.54
N PRO A 68 -5.99 -11.31 -13.87
CA PRO A 68 -7.07 -10.43 -14.36
C PRO A 68 -6.72 -8.92 -14.27
N ASN A 69 -5.51 -8.57 -13.80
CA ASN A 69 -5.04 -7.19 -13.63
C ASN A 69 -6.00 -6.32 -12.77
N LEU A 70 -6.57 -6.93 -11.74
CA LEU A 70 -7.40 -6.24 -10.74
C LEU A 70 -6.54 -5.48 -9.72
N PHE A 71 -5.48 -4.85 -10.21
CA PHE A 71 -4.51 -4.14 -9.41
C PHE A 71 -5.07 -2.81 -8.92
N SER A 72 -4.85 -2.52 -7.65
CA SER A 72 -5.21 -1.24 -7.05
C SER A 72 -3.99 -0.50 -6.51
N GLU A 73 -3.81 -0.43 -5.22
CA GLU A 73 -2.68 0.25 -4.60
C GLU A 73 -1.34 -0.39 -4.96
N ILE A 74 -0.30 0.42 -5.03
CA ILE A 74 1.08 -0.01 -5.26
C ILE A 74 2.02 0.75 -4.33
N LYS A 75 2.96 0.04 -3.72
CA LYS A 75 4.10 0.61 -2.99
C LYS A 75 5.39 -0.01 -3.49
N VAL A 76 6.48 0.73 -3.35
CA VAL A 76 7.83 0.25 -3.68
C VAL A 76 8.62 0.15 -2.38
N ASP A 77 9.14 -1.03 -2.07
CA ASP A 77 9.94 -1.24 -0.86
C ASP A 77 11.40 -0.80 -1.04
N LEU A 78 12.21 -0.92 0.01
CA LEU A 78 13.61 -0.51 0.01
C LEU A 78 14.48 -1.34 -0.94
N ASN A 79 14.05 -2.55 -1.32
CA ASN A 79 14.71 -3.40 -2.31
C ASN A 79 14.35 -3.00 -3.75
N GLY A 80 13.33 -2.14 -3.91
CA GLY A 80 12.77 -1.74 -5.19
C GLY A 80 11.67 -2.68 -5.70
N TYR A 81 11.19 -3.62 -4.88
CA TYR A 81 10.08 -4.49 -5.25
C TYR A 81 8.76 -3.76 -5.19
N LYS A 82 7.88 -4.02 -6.15
CA LYS A 82 6.57 -3.41 -6.30
C LYS A 82 5.55 -4.31 -5.63
N TRP A 83 5.00 -3.85 -4.52
CA TRP A 83 3.93 -4.53 -3.78
C TRP A 83 2.60 -3.99 -4.26
N ILE A 84 1.78 -4.85 -4.84
CA ILE A 84 0.57 -4.47 -5.57
C ILE A 84 -0.63 -5.20 -4.98
N VAL A 85 -1.61 -4.44 -4.51
CA VAL A 85 -2.87 -5.01 -4.03
C VAL A 85 -3.65 -5.58 -5.21
N SER A 86 -3.96 -6.87 -5.16
CA SER A 86 -4.78 -7.57 -6.13
C SER A 86 -6.20 -7.73 -5.57
N ARG A 87 -7.14 -6.94 -6.08
CA ARG A 87 -8.54 -6.89 -5.58
C ARG A 87 -9.30 -8.19 -5.82
N LEU A 88 -10.50 -8.30 -5.24
CA LEU A 88 -11.41 -9.44 -5.37
C LEU A 88 -10.77 -10.76 -4.90
N ASN A 89 -10.24 -10.74 -3.68
CA ASN A 89 -9.58 -11.89 -3.05
C ASN A 89 -8.31 -12.37 -3.77
N GLY A 90 -7.63 -11.47 -4.46
CA GLY A 90 -6.37 -11.80 -5.13
C GLY A 90 -5.14 -11.79 -4.22
N GLY A 91 -5.23 -11.20 -3.01
CA GLY A 91 -4.07 -11.04 -2.12
C GLY A 91 -3.14 -9.91 -2.57
N VAL A 92 -1.83 -10.14 -2.51
CA VAL A 92 -0.80 -9.16 -2.92
C VAL A 92 0.11 -9.79 -3.96
N MET A 93 0.36 -9.09 -5.05
CA MET A 93 1.41 -9.44 -5.99
C MET A 93 2.68 -8.66 -5.66
N VAL A 94 3.81 -9.34 -5.55
CA VAL A 94 5.13 -8.71 -5.47
C VAL A 94 5.83 -8.90 -6.81
N PHE A 95 6.35 -7.80 -7.36
CA PHE A 95 7.02 -7.79 -8.66
C PHE A 95 8.41 -7.16 -8.54
N ASP A 96 9.38 -7.81 -9.16
CA ASP A 96 10.74 -7.34 -9.33
C ASP A 96 11.07 -7.33 -10.82
N GLU A 97 11.49 -6.18 -11.33
CA GLU A 97 11.84 -6.02 -12.75
C GLU A 97 13.28 -6.43 -13.07
N GLY A 98 14.09 -6.80 -12.05
CA GLY A 98 15.51 -7.10 -12.26
C GLY A 98 16.26 -5.96 -12.95
N ASP A 99 16.97 -6.28 -14.03
CA ASP A 99 17.57 -5.28 -14.93
C ASP A 99 16.49 -4.72 -15.87
N PRO A 100 16.19 -3.42 -15.84
CA PRO A 100 15.16 -2.83 -16.71
C PRO A 100 15.35 -3.06 -18.22
N ALA A 101 16.57 -3.40 -18.66
CA ALA A 101 16.87 -3.72 -20.05
C ALA A 101 16.59 -5.18 -20.43
N ILE A 102 16.35 -6.07 -19.44
CA ILE A 102 16.26 -7.51 -19.62
C ILE A 102 14.89 -7.99 -19.07
N SER A 103 13.91 -8.25 -19.95
CA SER A 103 12.60 -8.74 -19.48
C SER A 103 12.57 -10.20 -19.05
N SER A 104 13.64 -10.97 -19.30
CA SER A 104 13.69 -12.39 -18.94
C SER A 104 14.07 -12.63 -17.47
N ASP A 105 14.52 -11.61 -16.76
CA ASP A 105 14.82 -11.67 -15.32
C ASP A 105 13.70 -11.08 -14.46
N ASP A 106 12.65 -10.54 -15.09
CA ASP A 106 11.43 -10.12 -14.40
C ASP A 106 10.85 -11.30 -13.62
N ARG A 107 10.53 -11.10 -12.34
CA ARG A 107 9.91 -12.13 -11.49
C ARG A 107 8.75 -11.57 -10.68
N SER A 108 7.77 -12.42 -10.43
CA SER A 108 6.63 -12.07 -9.60
C SER A 108 6.18 -13.23 -8.73
N ILE A 109 5.62 -12.92 -7.59
CA ILE A 109 4.98 -13.89 -6.69
C ILE A 109 3.63 -13.34 -6.24
N GLN A 110 2.63 -14.23 -6.18
CA GLN A 110 1.32 -13.92 -5.62
C GLN A 110 1.27 -14.42 -4.18
N LEU A 111 1.15 -13.52 -3.23
CA LEU A 111 1.01 -13.80 -1.80
C LEU A 111 -0.47 -13.86 -1.42
N ASN A 112 -0.87 -14.95 -0.78
CA ASN A 112 -2.26 -15.20 -0.37
C ASN A 112 -2.30 -16.22 0.79
N GLN A 113 -3.50 -16.57 1.26
CA GLN A 113 -3.69 -17.52 2.36
C GLN A 113 -3.08 -18.91 2.11
N SER A 114 -2.88 -19.33 0.86
CA SER A 114 -2.35 -20.67 0.57
C SER A 114 -0.85 -20.79 0.77
N ASN A 115 -0.13 -19.65 0.75
CA ASN A 115 1.33 -19.64 0.82
C ASN A 115 1.91 -18.68 1.88
N THR A 116 1.05 -18.01 2.65
CA THR A 116 1.45 -17.07 3.72
C THR A 116 0.64 -17.32 4.99
N GLU A 117 0.92 -16.55 6.06
CA GLU A 117 0.15 -16.49 7.32
C GLU A 117 -1.07 -15.55 7.23
N MET A 118 -1.45 -15.10 6.04
CA MET A 118 -2.64 -14.26 5.83
C MET A 118 -3.91 -15.01 6.21
N THR A 119 -4.82 -14.35 6.92
CA THR A 119 -6.13 -14.89 7.29
C THR A 119 -7.22 -14.58 6.27
N SER A 120 -6.97 -13.59 5.39
CA SER A 120 -7.88 -13.22 4.31
C SER A 120 -7.11 -12.85 3.04
N ASN A 121 -7.64 -13.25 1.90
CA ASN A 121 -7.19 -12.78 0.58
C ASN A 121 -7.81 -11.43 0.17
N ASP A 122 -8.79 -10.92 0.93
CA ASP A 122 -9.36 -9.58 0.72
C ASP A 122 -8.40 -8.53 1.27
N VAL A 123 -7.34 -8.29 0.51
CA VAL A 123 -6.35 -7.24 0.79
C VAL A 123 -6.87 -5.90 0.31
N ARG A 124 -6.71 -4.88 1.14
CA ARG A 124 -7.24 -3.54 0.88
C ARG A 124 -6.17 -2.48 0.73
N THR A 125 -5.06 -2.63 1.45
CA THR A 125 -3.98 -1.65 1.49
C THR A 125 -2.63 -2.31 1.75
N VAL A 126 -1.57 -1.65 1.35
CA VAL A 126 -0.18 -2.03 1.61
C VAL A 126 0.63 -0.78 1.93
N GLU A 127 1.52 -0.86 2.91
CA GLU A 127 2.43 0.24 3.27
C GLU A 127 3.80 -0.30 3.63
N VAL A 128 4.84 0.46 3.30
CA VAL A 128 6.23 0.15 3.63
C VAL A 128 6.65 1.05 4.79
N ASP A 129 7.14 0.45 5.85
CA ASP A 129 7.57 1.21 7.00
C ASP A 129 9.04 1.70 6.88
N LEU A 130 9.51 2.44 7.89
CA LEU A 130 10.85 3.05 7.84
C LEU A 130 11.99 2.03 7.97
N ASP A 131 11.71 0.82 8.46
CA ASP A 131 12.68 -0.28 8.51
C ASP A 131 12.68 -1.10 7.21
N GLY A 132 11.72 -0.84 6.31
CA GLY A 132 11.55 -1.53 5.04
C GLY A 132 10.66 -2.75 5.13
N ASP A 133 9.99 -2.96 6.26
CA ASP A 133 9.01 -4.01 6.43
C ASP A 133 7.69 -3.62 5.76
N VAL A 134 7.01 -4.60 5.16
CA VAL A 134 5.81 -4.34 4.38
C VAL A 134 4.57 -4.80 5.15
N TRP A 135 3.74 -3.85 5.50
CA TRP A 135 2.48 -4.06 6.20
C TRP A 135 1.33 -4.17 5.21
N VAL A 136 0.56 -5.22 5.32
CA VAL A 136 -0.57 -5.51 4.44
C VAL A 136 -1.85 -5.53 5.27
N GLY A 137 -2.80 -4.68 4.92
CA GLY A 137 -4.11 -4.60 5.56
C GLY A 137 -5.14 -5.47 4.84
N THR A 138 -5.78 -6.35 5.60
CA THR A 138 -6.82 -7.26 5.08
C THR A 138 -8.18 -7.00 5.73
N SER A 139 -9.20 -7.74 5.29
CA SER A 139 -10.50 -7.74 5.96
C SER A 139 -10.50 -8.45 7.33
N GLU A 140 -9.38 -9.06 7.73
CA GLU A 140 -9.20 -9.78 9.00
C GLU A 140 -7.90 -9.38 9.70
N GLY A 141 -7.64 -8.07 9.78
CA GLY A 141 -6.47 -7.49 10.41
C GLY A 141 -5.24 -7.38 9.50
N PRO A 142 -4.15 -6.84 10.04
CA PRO A 142 -2.91 -6.67 9.32
C PRO A 142 -2.00 -7.90 9.42
N ILE A 143 -1.12 -8.03 8.42
CA ILE A 143 0.04 -8.91 8.42
C ILE A 143 1.28 -8.12 8.00
N VAL A 144 2.46 -8.48 8.50
CA VAL A 144 3.72 -7.86 8.14
C VAL A 144 4.68 -8.85 7.51
N PHE A 145 5.39 -8.42 6.47
CA PHE A 145 6.43 -9.15 5.78
C PHE A 145 7.79 -8.50 6.06
N GLU A 146 8.61 -9.16 6.87
CA GLU A 146 9.94 -8.73 7.30
C GLU A 146 11.03 -9.48 6.53
N CYS A 147 10.76 -9.83 5.29
CA CYS A 147 11.57 -10.79 4.54
C CYS A 147 12.64 -10.12 3.67
N GLY A 148 12.55 -8.81 3.45
CA GLY A 148 13.47 -8.09 2.60
C GLY A 148 13.63 -8.77 1.24
N SER A 149 14.87 -9.04 0.82
CA SER A 149 15.18 -9.65 -0.47
C SER A 149 14.75 -11.12 -0.60
N SER A 150 14.46 -11.82 0.50
CA SER A 150 14.07 -13.25 0.48
C SER A 150 12.60 -13.50 0.18
N ILE A 151 11.84 -12.46 -0.17
CA ILE A 151 10.40 -12.60 -0.50
C ILE A 151 10.13 -13.60 -1.63
N PHE A 152 11.06 -13.75 -2.59
CA PHE A 152 10.93 -14.66 -3.72
C PHE A 152 11.43 -16.09 -3.45
N ASP A 153 12.03 -16.36 -2.29
CA ASP A 153 12.61 -17.68 -1.97
C ASP A 153 11.56 -18.70 -1.54
N GLY A 154 10.29 -18.28 -1.43
CA GLY A 154 9.17 -19.13 -1.00
C GLY A 154 9.16 -19.46 0.51
N THR A 155 10.14 -19.00 1.26
CA THR A 155 10.25 -19.21 2.73
C THR A 155 9.54 -18.12 3.52
N CYS A 156 9.37 -16.94 2.93
CA CYS A 156 8.70 -15.80 3.54
C CYS A 156 7.19 -16.05 3.65
N LYS A 157 6.68 -16.08 4.87
CA LYS A 157 5.25 -16.32 5.14
C LYS A 157 4.51 -15.08 5.63
N GLY A 158 5.25 -14.04 5.98
CA GLY A 158 4.75 -12.93 6.77
C GLY A 158 4.47 -13.36 8.22
N SER A 159 4.15 -12.41 9.06
CA SER A 159 3.80 -12.68 10.46
C SER A 159 2.64 -11.80 10.92
N ARG A 160 1.78 -12.38 11.78
CA ARG A 160 0.73 -11.63 12.45
C ARG A 160 1.25 -11.18 13.81
N ARG A 161 1.19 -9.88 14.07
CA ARG A 161 1.63 -9.33 15.36
C ARG A 161 0.71 -9.79 16.49
N LYS A 162 1.30 -10.09 17.63
CA LYS A 162 0.59 -10.43 18.86
C LYS A 162 0.62 -9.24 19.80
N VAL A 163 -0.50 -8.97 20.43
CA VAL A 163 -0.67 -7.93 21.44
C VAL A 163 -1.11 -8.57 22.74
N ASP A 164 -0.54 -8.14 23.85
CA ASP A 164 -0.98 -8.53 25.19
C ASP A 164 -1.99 -7.52 25.71
N GLN A 165 -3.15 -7.99 26.10
CA GLN A 165 -4.18 -7.18 26.76
C GLN A 165 -4.55 -7.89 28.08
N ASP A 166 -4.09 -7.35 29.17
CA ASP A 166 -4.34 -7.86 30.53
C ASP A 166 -3.93 -9.33 30.72
N GLY A 167 -2.80 -9.75 30.13
CA GLY A 167 -2.28 -11.12 30.20
C GLY A 167 -2.91 -12.11 29.22
N ILE A 168 -3.79 -11.64 28.33
CA ILE A 168 -4.38 -12.44 27.25
C ILE A 168 -3.75 -12.00 25.93
N ILE A 169 -3.23 -12.99 25.19
CA ILE A 169 -2.58 -12.75 23.89
C ILE A 169 -3.62 -12.80 22.78
N TYR A 170 -3.71 -11.70 22.02
CA TYR A 170 -4.54 -11.58 20.82
C TYR A 170 -3.66 -11.32 19.60
N TYR A 171 -4.19 -11.54 18.41
CA TYR A 171 -3.59 -11.01 17.20
C TYR A 171 -4.04 -9.57 16.95
N LEU A 172 -3.09 -8.72 16.56
CA LEU A 172 -3.33 -7.29 16.29
C LEU A 172 -4.52 -7.12 15.35
N LEU A 173 -5.54 -6.38 15.81
CA LEU A 173 -6.71 -5.98 15.03
C LEU A 173 -7.36 -7.12 14.22
N SER A 174 -7.33 -8.36 14.72
CA SER A 174 -7.74 -9.56 13.98
C SER A 174 -9.23 -9.60 13.61
N SER A 175 -10.06 -8.77 14.22
CA SER A 175 -11.49 -8.61 13.89
C SER A 175 -11.79 -7.36 13.07
N GLU A 176 -10.76 -6.58 12.71
CA GLU A 176 -10.92 -5.32 12.01
C GLU A 176 -10.70 -5.46 10.51
N VAL A 177 -11.55 -4.79 9.74
CA VAL A 177 -11.31 -4.57 8.33
C VAL A 177 -10.38 -3.36 8.19
N ILE A 178 -9.14 -3.59 7.79
CA ILE A 178 -8.14 -2.53 7.61
C ILE A 178 -8.33 -1.89 6.24
N THR A 179 -8.68 -0.62 6.23
CA THR A 179 -8.97 0.13 5.00
C THR A 179 -7.79 0.95 4.49
N SER A 180 -6.94 1.39 5.40
CA SER A 180 -5.73 2.18 5.10
C SER A 180 -4.65 1.92 6.13
N ILE A 181 -3.39 1.98 5.72
CA ILE A 181 -2.22 1.97 6.60
C ILE A 181 -1.37 3.17 6.23
N ALA A 182 -0.88 3.89 7.24
CA ALA A 182 0.12 4.94 7.08
C ALA A 182 1.20 4.82 8.15
N VAL A 183 2.40 5.29 7.85
CA VAL A 183 3.56 5.26 8.75
C VAL A 183 4.00 6.68 9.02
N ASP A 184 4.16 7.04 10.30
CA ASP A 184 4.61 8.36 10.68
C ASP A 184 6.15 8.43 10.91
N GLY A 185 6.64 9.62 11.21
CA GLY A 185 8.07 9.86 11.39
C GLY A 185 8.72 9.14 12.57
N ALA A 186 7.93 8.57 13.49
CA ALA A 186 8.40 7.71 14.57
C ALA A 186 8.22 6.22 14.26
N ASN A 187 7.99 5.87 13.00
CA ASN A 187 7.71 4.52 12.53
C ASN A 187 6.45 3.88 13.15
N ARG A 188 5.53 4.69 13.72
CA ARG A 188 4.27 4.19 14.24
C ARG A 188 3.34 3.83 13.08
N LYS A 189 2.57 2.77 13.25
CA LYS A 189 1.60 2.31 12.24
C LYS A 189 0.23 2.86 12.56
N TRP A 190 -0.34 3.59 11.63
CA TRP A 190 -1.69 4.14 11.69
C TRP A 190 -2.62 3.26 10.86
N PHE A 191 -3.51 2.55 11.51
CA PHE A 191 -4.48 1.66 10.86
C PHE A 191 -5.85 2.32 10.83
N GLY A 192 -6.32 2.67 9.64
CA GLY A 192 -7.72 3.04 9.41
C GLY A 192 -8.57 1.78 9.29
N THR A 193 -9.75 1.80 9.89
CA THR A 193 -10.69 0.68 9.87
C THR A 193 -12.04 1.08 9.27
N SER A 194 -12.84 0.09 8.88
CA SER A 194 -14.15 0.35 8.29
C SER A 194 -15.20 0.81 9.31
N ASN A 195 -15.04 0.51 10.62
CA ASN A 195 -16.09 0.74 11.60
C ASN A 195 -15.63 1.26 12.96
N ASN A 196 -14.34 1.17 13.29
CA ASN A 196 -13.84 1.44 14.65
C ASN A 196 -12.82 2.58 14.71
N GLY A 197 -12.76 3.42 13.64
CA GLY A 197 -11.88 4.58 13.57
C GLY A 197 -10.44 4.19 13.29
N ILE A 198 -9.51 4.82 14.01
CA ILE A 198 -8.07 4.74 13.75
C ILE A 198 -7.37 4.13 14.97
N TYR A 199 -6.53 3.17 14.73
CA TYR A 199 -5.60 2.62 15.72
C TYR A 199 -4.17 3.05 15.38
N VAL A 200 -3.45 3.61 16.34
CA VAL A 200 -2.03 3.95 16.21
C VAL A 200 -1.22 3.00 17.08
N GLN A 201 -0.34 2.26 16.46
CA GLN A 201 0.49 1.24 17.10
C GLN A 201 1.96 1.67 17.16
N SER A 202 2.70 1.09 18.10
CA SER A 202 4.16 1.22 18.19
C SER A 202 4.85 0.77 16.89
N PRO A 203 6.14 1.07 16.70
CA PRO A 203 6.88 0.66 15.50
C PRO A 203 6.77 -0.84 15.20
N GLY A 204 6.85 -1.71 16.17
CA GLY A 204 6.69 -3.16 16.00
C GLY A 204 5.23 -3.64 15.93
N GLY A 205 4.27 -2.78 16.28
CA GLY A 205 2.84 -3.11 16.23
C GLY A 205 2.27 -3.73 17.52
N GLU A 206 3.10 -3.99 18.55
CA GLU A 206 2.68 -4.73 19.73
C GLU A 206 1.97 -3.87 20.78
N ILE A 207 2.19 -2.53 20.76
CA ILE A 207 1.67 -1.61 21.77
C ILE A 207 0.74 -0.62 21.11
N GLN A 208 -0.50 -0.55 21.57
CA GLN A 208 -1.45 0.48 21.16
C GLN A 208 -1.11 1.81 21.81
N ILE A 209 -0.83 2.84 21.00
CA ILE A 209 -0.50 4.19 21.46
C ILE A 209 -1.78 5.04 21.53
N TYR A 210 -2.59 5.00 20.46
CA TYR A 210 -3.87 5.71 20.39
C TYR A 210 -4.93 4.83 19.72
N ASN A 211 -6.18 5.11 20.11
CA ASN A 211 -7.38 4.72 19.34
C ASN A 211 -8.27 5.94 19.23
N PHE A 212 -8.49 6.44 18.02
CA PHE A 212 -9.36 7.56 17.73
C PHE A 212 -10.66 7.08 17.11
N ASN A 213 -11.78 7.41 17.73
CA ASN A 213 -13.12 7.12 17.22
C ASN A 213 -14.08 8.28 17.57
N ILE A 214 -15.29 8.26 17.03
CA ILE A 214 -16.27 9.32 17.24
C ILE A 214 -16.69 9.52 18.71
N ALA A 215 -16.47 8.54 19.56
CA ALA A 215 -16.84 8.63 20.98
C ALA A 215 -15.76 9.32 21.84
N ASN A 216 -14.49 9.29 21.41
CA ASN A 216 -13.36 9.79 22.20
C ASN A 216 -12.52 10.87 21.53
N SER A 217 -12.86 11.25 20.30
CA SER A 217 -12.09 12.23 19.52
C SER A 217 -12.99 13.06 18.61
N PRO A 218 -12.51 14.17 18.01
CA PRO A 218 -13.25 14.94 17.01
C PRO A 218 -13.40 14.23 15.65
N LEU A 219 -13.10 12.94 15.56
CA LEU A 219 -13.27 12.18 14.32
C LEU A 219 -14.72 12.26 13.84
N MET A 220 -14.91 12.55 12.55
CA MET A 220 -16.25 12.76 11.98
C MET A 220 -16.98 11.45 11.70
N ASP A 221 -16.25 10.37 11.44
CA ASP A 221 -16.78 9.04 11.13
C ASP A 221 -15.78 7.97 11.54
N ASN A 222 -16.28 6.83 12.02
CA ASN A 222 -15.45 5.66 12.30
C ASN A 222 -15.05 4.88 11.03
N ASN A 223 -15.72 5.15 9.91
CA ASN A 223 -15.35 4.57 8.62
C ASN A 223 -14.23 5.40 7.97
N ILE A 224 -13.02 4.91 8.09
CA ILE A 224 -11.83 5.54 7.53
C ILE A 224 -11.66 5.06 6.09
N LEU A 225 -11.58 5.98 5.17
CA LEU A 225 -11.35 5.69 3.74
C LEU A 225 -9.86 5.68 3.40
N ASP A 226 -9.11 6.64 3.96
CA ASP A 226 -7.68 6.76 3.71
C ASP A 226 -6.99 7.61 4.80
N ILE A 227 -5.70 7.35 5.01
CA ILE A 227 -4.81 8.12 5.89
C ILE A 227 -3.53 8.42 5.12
N SER A 228 -3.15 9.69 5.08
CA SER A 228 -1.87 10.12 4.51
C SER A 228 -1.14 11.02 5.50
N ILE A 229 0.14 10.75 5.73
CA ILE A 229 0.96 11.51 6.70
C ILE A 229 2.03 12.28 5.95
N ASP A 230 2.09 13.59 6.18
CA ASP A 230 3.18 14.43 5.70
C ASP A 230 4.40 14.22 6.61
N PRO A 231 5.48 13.61 6.11
CA PRO A 231 6.65 13.29 6.93
C PRO A 231 7.38 14.54 7.44
N LYS A 232 7.21 15.69 6.78
CA LYS A 232 7.88 16.94 7.18
C LYS A 232 7.18 17.65 8.32
N THR A 233 5.86 17.60 8.34
CA THR A 233 5.05 18.36 9.31
C THR A 233 4.43 17.47 10.38
N GLY A 234 4.40 16.14 10.18
CA GLY A 234 3.72 15.17 11.02
C GLY A 234 2.19 15.29 10.95
N GLN A 235 1.65 16.03 9.97
CA GLN A 235 0.21 16.13 9.77
C GLN A 235 -0.34 14.84 9.19
N ALA A 236 -1.30 14.22 9.89
CA ALA A 236 -2.06 13.10 9.37
C ALA A 236 -3.37 13.62 8.77
N TRP A 237 -3.54 13.42 7.48
CA TRP A 237 -4.75 13.71 6.72
C TRP A 237 -5.62 12.48 6.70
N ILE A 238 -6.85 12.61 7.20
CA ILE A 238 -7.76 11.50 7.42
C ILE A 238 -9.00 11.72 6.57
N ALA A 239 -9.21 10.85 5.61
CA ALA A 239 -10.41 10.84 4.77
C ALA A 239 -11.45 9.89 5.38
N THR A 240 -12.68 10.38 5.55
CA THR A 240 -13.83 9.62 6.01
C THR A 240 -15.01 9.82 5.06
N ALA A 241 -16.07 9.03 5.20
CA ALA A 241 -17.29 9.24 4.42
C ALA A 241 -17.97 10.61 4.72
N GLN A 242 -17.67 11.25 5.84
CA GLN A 242 -18.22 12.55 6.25
C GLN A 242 -17.33 13.74 5.87
N GLY A 243 -16.11 13.50 5.36
CA GLY A 243 -15.19 14.55 4.94
C GLY A 243 -13.73 14.29 5.27
N LEU A 244 -12.93 15.34 5.11
CA LEU A 244 -11.48 15.33 5.32
C LEU A 244 -11.14 16.04 6.63
N GLN A 245 -10.31 15.41 7.44
CA GLN A 245 -9.80 15.97 8.70
C GLN A 245 -8.28 15.95 8.72
N VAL A 246 -7.69 16.83 9.54
CA VAL A 246 -6.26 16.90 9.77
C VAL A 246 -6.00 16.76 11.26
N PHE A 247 -5.16 15.80 11.60
CA PHE A 247 -4.61 15.65 12.94
C PHE A 247 -3.11 16.02 12.91
N ARG A 248 -2.66 16.81 13.87
CA ARG A 248 -1.24 17.14 13.99
C ARG A 248 -0.57 16.15 14.94
N SER A 249 0.18 15.24 14.37
CA SER A 249 1.02 14.29 15.11
C SER A 249 2.24 14.99 15.72
N ASP A 250 2.79 14.41 16.77
CA ASP A 250 4.05 14.80 17.42
C ASP A 250 5.28 14.17 16.75
N ALA A 251 5.06 13.24 15.80
CA ALA A 251 6.14 12.51 15.13
C ALA A 251 6.41 13.05 13.72
N THR A 252 7.61 13.59 13.53
CA THR A 252 8.15 13.98 12.23
C THR A 252 9.41 13.17 11.95
N GLN A 253 9.72 12.91 10.67
CA GLN A 253 11.01 12.31 10.33
C GLN A 253 12.14 13.22 10.79
N ALA A 254 13.16 12.62 11.41
CA ALA A 254 14.39 13.34 11.72
C ALA A 254 15.01 13.86 10.42
N LYS A 255 15.48 15.11 10.44
CA LYS A 255 16.32 15.59 9.34
C LYS A 255 17.69 14.98 9.53
N ASP A 256 18.20 14.35 8.47
CA ASP A 256 19.62 14.05 8.38
C ASP A 256 20.36 15.40 8.37
N PHE A 257 21.23 15.60 9.38
CA PHE A 257 22.08 16.79 9.52
C PHE A 257 23.44 16.52 8.88
#